data_63d1c17d098ab8e71ee26bf0f26fb395
#
_entry.id   63d1c17d098ab8e71ee26bf0f26fb395
#
_cell.length_a   1.000
_cell.length_b   1.000
_cell.length_c   1.000
_cell.angle_alpha   90.00
_cell.angle_beta   90.00
_cell.angle_gamma   90.00
#
_symmetry.space_group_name_H-M   'P 1'
#
loop_
_entity.id
_entity.type
_entity.pdbx_description
1 polymer ?
#
loop_
_entity_poly.entity_id
_entity_poly.type
_entity_poly.pdbx_seq_one_letter_code
_entity_poly.pdbx_strand_id
1 'polypeptide(L)'
;ITLSVRIVNMSAWIMWITTDIFENVGTVQEGMETISQPHTLVDRPGAKPLDVTKGEIVFDKIRFHYGKESGVIEDLSLTIHPGEKIGLIGRSGAGKSTLVNLLLRFYDLEGGRILIDGQEVAGVRQDDIRANVGVVTQDTSLLHRSIFENVAYGKPDATREEVRAALEKAHAR
;
A
#
# COMPACT_ATOMS: atom_id res chain seq x y z
N ILE A 1 -56.81 -20.00 28.76
CA ILE A 1 -56.15 -18.67 28.57
C ILE A 1 -54.66 -18.76 28.93
N THR A 2 -54.27 -19.40 30.07
CA THR A 2 -52.88 -19.47 30.49
C THR A 2 -51.97 -20.24 29.55
N LEU A 3 -52.42 -21.33 28.94
CA LEU A 3 -51.65 -22.17 28.04
C LEU A 3 -51.39 -21.46 26.70
N SER A 4 -52.41 -20.80 26.14
CA SER A 4 -52.27 -20.02 24.90
C SER A 4 -51.29 -18.88 25.01
N VAL A 5 -51.31 -18.15 26.11
CA VAL A 5 -50.34 -17.06 26.38
C VAL A 5 -48.91 -17.59 26.50
N ARG A 6 -48.73 -18.75 27.14
CA ARG A 6 -47.39 -19.39 27.21
C ARG A 6 -46.86 -19.78 25.84
N ILE A 7 -47.68 -20.33 24.97
CA ILE A 7 -47.29 -20.74 23.61
C ILE A 7 -46.88 -19.50 22.80
N VAL A 8 -47.63 -18.40 22.86
CA VAL A 8 -47.33 -17.16 22.14
C VAL A 8 -45.99 -16.57 22.64
N ASN A 9 -45.77 -16.52 23.96
CA ASN A 9 -44.52 -16.01 24.52
C ASN A 9 -43.33 -16.90 24.14
N MET A 10 -43.46 -18.22 24.14
CA MET A 10 -42.39 -19.14 23.68
C MET A 10 -42.07 -18.93 22.19
N SER A 11 -43.10 -18.76 21.35
CA SER A 11 -42.90 -18.50 19.93
C SER A 11 -42.17 -17.17 19.69
N ALA A 12 -42.54 -16.12 20.41
CA ALA A 12 -41.90 -14.83 20.35
C ALA A 12 -40.41 -14.90 20.80
N TRP A 13 -40.15 -15.66 21.86
CA TRP A 13 -38.80 -15.87 22.37
C TRP A 13 -37.90 -16.65 21.38
N ILE A 14 -38.47 -17.69 20.75
CA ILE A 14 -37.77 -18.46 19.69
C ILE A 14 -37.42 -17.57 18.51
N MET A 15 -38.38 -16.75 18.04
CA MET A 15 -38.14 -15.80 16.96
C MET A 15 -37.06 -14.81 17.32
N TRP A 16 -37.07 -14.25 18.52
CA TRP A 16 -36.05 -13.31 18.96
C TRP A 16 -34.65 -13.95 18.98
N ILE A 17 -34.52 -15.14 19.58
CA ILE A 17 -33.24 -15.88 19.57
C ILE A 17 -32.76 -16.18 18.15
N THR A 18 -33.65 -16.59 17.28
CA THR A 18 -33.30 -16.92 15.89
C THR A 18 -32.76 -15.67 15.17
N THR A 19 -33.44 -14.53 15.35
CA THR A 19 -32.96 -13.26 14.77
C THR A 19 -31.61 -12.87 15.33
N ASP A 20 -31.40 -12.95 16.63
CA ASP A 20 -30.13 -12.64 17.30
C ASP A 20 -28.97 -13.51 16.78
N ILE A 21 -29.23 -14.81 16.58
CA ILE A 21 -28.24 -15.73 15.97
C ILE A 21 -27.87 -15.29 14.56
N PHE A 22 -28.84 -14.95 13.71
CA PHE A 22 -28.56 -14.51 12.34
C PHE A 22 -27.81 -13.17 12.28
N GLU A 23 -28.15 -12.22 13.17
CA GLU A 23 -27.43 -10.95 13.26
C GLU A 23 -25.98 -11.18 13.70
N ASN A 24 -25.74 -12.01 14.70
CA ASN A 24 -24.39 -12.32 15.17
C ASN A 24 -23.58 -13.09 14.10
N VAL A 25 -24.17 -14.04 13.39
CA VAL A 25 -23.52 -14.76 12.27
C VAL A 25 -23.18 -13.79 11.14
N GLY A 26 -24.11 -12.89 10.79
CA GLY A 26 -23.86 -11.85 9.76
C GLY A 26 -22.69 -10.94 10.13
N THR A 27 -22.65 -10.46 11.37
CA THR A 27 -21.55 -9.61 11.87
C THR A 27 -20.20 -10.34 11.84
N VAL A 28 -20.18 -11.60 12.26
CA VAL A 28 -18.94 -12.42 12.22
C VAL A 28 -18.52 -12.66 10.77
N GLN A 29 -19.44 -12.93 9.87
CA GLN A 29 -19.15 -13.17 8.45
C GLN A 29 -18.54 -11.91 7.80
N GLU A 30 -19.12 -10.74 8.04
CA GLU A 30 -18.59 -9.46 7.54
C GLU A 30 -17.17 -9.17 8.09
N GLY A 31 -16.96 -9.43 9.38
CA GLY A 31 -15.63 -9.34 10.00
C GLY A 31 -14.63 -10.30 9.37
N MET A 32 -15.04 -11.54 9.13
CA MET A 32 -14.21 -12.57 8.49
C MET A 32 -13.88 -12.21 7.04
N GLU A 33 -14.83 -11.71 6.26
CA GLU A 33 -14.58 -11.26 4.88
C GLU A 33 -13.52 -10.13 4.82
N THR A 34 -13.55 -9.23 5.80
CA THR A 34 -12.54 -8.15 5.89
C THR A 34 -11.15 -8.67 6.24
N ILE A 35 -11.06 -9.62 7.17
CA ILE A 35 -9.78 -10.14 7.67
C ILE A 35 -9.18 -11.20 6.73
N SER A 36 -10.02 -11.98 6.06
CA SER A 36 -9.60 -13.10 5.20
C SER A 36 -9.26 -12.69 3.76
N GLN A 37 -9.28 -11.41 3.44
CA GLN A 37 -8.89 -10.96 2.10
C GLN A 37 -7.45 -11.37 1.78
N PRO A 38 -7.22 -12.15 0.72
CA PRO A 38 -5.87 -12.57 0.36
C PRO A 38 -5.04 -11.34 -0.07
N HIS A 39 -3.80 -11.29 0.38
CA HIS A 39 -2.85 -10.32 -0.16
C HIS A 39 -2.62 -10.63 -1.64
N THR A 40 -3.10 -9.76 -2.51
CA THR A 40 -2.98 -9.92 -3.97
C THR A 40 -1.57 -9.65 -4.46
N LEU A 41 -0.80 -8.84 -3.72
CA LEU A 41 0.56 -8.47 -4.05
C LEU A 41 1.53 -9.13 -3.06
N VAL A 42 2.07 -10.28 -3.43
CA VAL A 42 3.05 -11.03 -2.65
C VAL A 42 4.37 -11.12 -3.40
N ASP A 43 5.47 -11.28 -2.66
CA ASP A 43 6.76 -11.52 -3.27
C ASP A 43 6.76 -12.87 -4.01
N ARG A 44 7.37 -12.88 -5.19
CA ARG A 44 7.52 -14.12 -5.98
C ARG A 44 8.38 -15.12 -5.21
N PRO A 45 8.10 -16.42 -5.31
CA PRO A 45 8.99 -17.45 -4.76
C PRO A 45 10.41 -17.25 -5.27
N GLY A 46 11.37 -17.07 -4.36
CA GLY A 46 12.77 -16.80 -4.72
C GLY A 46 13.10 -15.34 -4.99
N ALA A 47 12.24 -14.39 -4.59
CA ALA A 47 12.56 -12.96 -4.64
C ALA A 47 13.88 -12.66 -3.93
N LYS A 48 14.77 -11.94 -4.62
CA LYS A 48 16.12 -11.62 -4.14
C LYS A 48 16.12 -10.30 -3.36
N PRO A 49 17.10 -10.08 -2.49
CA PRO A 49 17.35 -8.75 -1.95
C PRO A 49 17.65 -7.76 -3.07
N LEU A 50 17.17 -6.51 -2.92
CA LEU A 50 17.54 -5.41 -3.82
C LEU A 50 18.87 -4.81 -3.37
N ASP A 51 19.86 -4.77 -4.26
CA ASP A 51 21.13 -4.11 -4.04
C ASP A 51 21.20 -2.81 -4.88
N VAL A 52 21.06 -1.67 -4.22
CA VAL A 52 21.10 -0.35 -4.87
C VAL A 52 22.51 0.21 -4.79
N THR A 53 23.19 0.30 -5.92
CA THR A 53 24.59 0.79 -6.02
C THR A 53 24.69 2.18 -6.63
N LYS A 54 23.93 2.47 -7.67
CA LYS A 54 23.96 3.72 -8.43
C LYS A 54 22.65 4.49 -8.36
N GLY A 55 21.53 3.76 -8.26
CA GLY A 55 20.18 4.31 -8.27
C GLY A 55 19.68 4.66 -9.67
N GLU A 56 20.15 3.95 -10.70
CA GLU A 56 19.53 4.02 -12.04
C GLU A 56 18.17 3.35 -12.04
N ILE A 57 17.15 4.00 -12.65
CA ILE A 57 15.81 3.46 -12.77
C ILE A 57 15.43 3.42 -14.25
N VAL A 58 15.00 2.24 -14.71
CA VAL A 58 14.56 2.05 -16.11
C VAL A 58 13.13 1.54 -16.13
N PHE A 59 12.26 2.27 -16.79
CA PHE A 59 10.92 1.82 -17.20
C PHE A 59 11.04 1.37 -18.64
N ASP A 60 10.76 0.09 -18.91
CA ASP A 60 10.92 -0.52 -20.22
C ASP A 60 9.55 -1.00 -20.72
N LYS A 61 8.95 -0.22 -21.65
CA LYS A 61 7.65 -0.49 -22.30
C LYS A 61 6.54 -0.89 -21.33
N ILE A 62 6.45 -0.17 -20.20
CA ILE A 62 5.48 -0.47 -19.17
C ILE A 62 4.06 -0.17 -19.64
N ARG A 63 3.11 -1.07 -19.25
CA ARG A 63 1.67 -0.92 -19.44
C ARG A 63 0.96 -1.18 -18.13
N PHE A 64 -0.05 -0.34 -17.85
CA PHE A 64 -0.83 -0.46 -16.64
C PHE A 64 -2.18 0.26 -16.74
N HIS A 65 -3.27 -0.42 -16.36
CA HIS A 65 -4.64 0.10 -16.47
C HIS A 65 -5.55 -0.16 -15.26
N TYR A 66 -5.05 -0.57 -14.13
CA TYR A 66 -5.86 -0.93 -12.96
C TYR A 66 -6.91 -2.01 -13.27
N GLY A 67 -6.59 -3.01 -14.11
CA GLY A 67 -7.49 -4.09 -14.51
C GLY A 67 -8.63 -3.66 -15.46
N LYS A 68 -8.51 -2.49 -16.11
CA LYS A 68 -9.48 -2.01 -17.12
C LYS A 68 -9.01 -2.37 -18.53
N GLU A 69 -9.91 -2.26 -19.52
CA GLU A 69 -9.59 -2.56 -20.91
C GLU A 69 -8.62 -1.56 -21.58
N SER A 70 -8.52 -0.33 -21.06
CA SER A 70 -7.61 0.70 -21.59
C SER A 70 -7.00 1.51 -20.46
N GLY A 71 -5.79 2.02 -20.71
CA GLY A 71 -4.90 2.33 -19.67
C GLY A 71 -4.63 3.74 -19.27
N VAL A 72 -4.04 3.81 -18.10
CA VAL A 72 -3.43 5.01 -17.54
C VAL A 72 -2.01 5.19 -18.10
N ILE A 73 -1.32 4.07 -18.39
CA ILE A 73 0.05 4.05 -18.95
C ILE A 73 0.08 3.01 -20.06
N GLU A 74 0.45 3.45 -21.27
CA GLU A 74 0.59 2.60 -22.45
C GLU A 74 1.99 2.81 -23.06
N ASP A 75 2.78 1.73 -23.10
CA ASP A 75 4.11 1.65 -23.73
C ASP A 75 5.08 2.77 -23.29
N LEU A 76 5.11 3.09 -22.00
CA LEU A 76 6.02 4.09 -21.46
C LEU A 76 7.44 3.50 -21.32
N SER A 77 8.41 4.15 -21.94
CA SER A 77 9.85 3.88 -21.74
C SER A 77 10.53 5.16 -21.25
N LEU A 78 11.24 5.04 -20.12
CA LEU A 78 11.95 6.16 -19.48
C LEU A 78 13.17 5.61 -18.75
N THR A 79 14.32 6.23 -18.93
CA THR A 79 15.52 5.95 -18.12
C THR A 79 15.85 7.17 -17.27
N ILE A 80 16.04 6.95 -15.98
CA ILE A 80 16.47 7.95 -15.01
C ILE A 80 17.89 7.58 -14.59
N HIS A 81 18.86 8.44 -14.91
CA HIS A 81 20.25 8.20 -14.59
C HIS A 81 20.57 8.52 -13.12
N PRO A 82 21.65 7.94 -12.56
CA PRO A 82 22.11 8.21 -11.21
C PRO A 82 22.24 9.72 -10.92
N GLY A 83 21.62 10.18 -9.83
CA GLY A 83 21.65 11.59 -9.41
C GLY A 83 20.79 12.55 -10.24
N GLU A 84 20.06 12.06 -11.24
CA GLU A 84 19.19 12.87 -12.08
C GLU A 84 17.93 13.32 -11.31
N LYS A 85 17.47 14.56 -11.60
CA LYS A 85 16.23 15.12 -11.07
C LYS A 85 15.20 15.22 -12.19
N ILE A 86 14.12 14.47 -12.07
CA ILE A 86 13.06 14.40 -13.07
C ILE A 86 11.80 15.12 -12.58
N GLY A 87 11.25 16.00 -13.43
CA GLY A 87 9.94 16.60 -13.22
C GLY A 87 8.87 15.88 -14.04
N LEU A 88 7.83 15.35 -13.38
CA LEU A 88 6.67 14.77 -14.04
C LEU A 88 5.57 15.80 -14.20
N ILE A 89 5.33 16.24 -15.44
CA ILE A 89 4.32 17.27 -15.78
C ILE A 89 3.19 16.63 -16.58
N GLY A 90 1.95 16.99 -16.28
CA GLY A 90 0.78 16.48 -16.99
C GLY A 90 -0.52 16.82 -16.27
N ARG A 91 -1.64 16.69 -16.98
CA ARG A 91 -2.99 16.91 -16.44
C ARG A 91 -3.29 15.99 -15.27
N SER A 92 -4.30 16.33 -14.46
CA SER A 92 -4.85 15.40 -13.47
C SER A 92 -5.31 14.13 -14.17
N GLY A 93 -5.01 12.96 -13.58
CA GLY A 93 -5.31 11.66 -14.19
C GLY A 93 -4.30 11.15 -15.25
N ALA A 94 -3.25 11.91 -15.58
CA ALA A 94 -2.24 11.49 -16.58
C ALA A 94 -1.26 10.38 -16.11
N GLY A 95 -1.54 9.70 -14.99
CA GLY A 95 -0.73 8.58 -14.53
C GLY A 95 0.52 8.93 -13.73
N LYS A 96 0.77 10.21 -13.37
CA LYS A 96 1.97 10.61 -12.61
C LYS A 96 2.13 9.87 -11.28
N SER A 97 1.09 9.86 -10.46
CA SER A 97 1.08 9.14 -9.19
C SER A 97 1.11 7.63 -9.39
N THR A 98 0.49 7.14 -10.47
CA THR A 98 0.52 5.73 -10.85
C THR A 98 1.96 5.29 -11.14
N LEU A 99 2.75 6.10 -11.83
CA LEU A 99 4.15 5.78 -12.12
C LEU A 99 4.98 5.59 -10.84
N VAL A 100 4.78 6.47 -9.85
CA VAL A 100 5.43 6.35 -8.52
C VAL A 100 4.95 5.10 -7.79
N ASN A 101 3.65 4.82 -7.81
CA ASN A 101 3.08 3.63 -7.17
C ASN A 101 3.59 2.33 -7.79
N LEU A 102 3.82 2.30 -9.11
CA LEU A 102 4.40 1.16 -9.81
C LEU A 102 5.87 0.96 -9.43
N LEU A 103 6.65 2.04 -9.30
CA LEU A 103 8.04 1.98 -8.84
C LEU A 103 8.14 1.39 -7.42
N LEU A 104 7.22 1.78 -6.52
CA LEU A 104 7.12 1.27 -5.15
C LEU A 104 6.51 -0.14 -5.07
N ARG A 105 6.15 -0.70 -6.24
CA ARG A 105 5.48 -1.97 -6.35
C ARG A 105 4.24 -2.05 -5.44
N PHE A 106 3.36 -1.03 -5.53
CA PHE A 106 2.00 -1.13 -4.96
C PHE A 106 1.04 -1.85 -5.90
N TYR A 107 1.45 -2.07 -7.14
CA TYR A 107 0.75 -2.84 -8.17
C TYR A 107 1.78 -3.57 -9.02
N ASP A 108 1.44 -4.76 -9.50
CA ASP A 108 2.23 -5.43 -10.53
C ASP A 108 1.84 -4.89 -11.92
N LEU A 109 2.81 -4.83 -12.83
CA LEU A 109 2.62 -4.38 -14.21
C LEU A 109 1.80 -5.38 -15.00
N GLU A 110 0.98 -4.90 -15.92
CA GLU A 110 0.26 -5.71 -16.90
C GLU A 110 1.13 -5.97 -18.14
N GLY A 111 2.21 -5.21 -18.33
CA GLY A 111 3.21 -5.43 -19.35
C GLY A 111 4.45 -4.58 -19.18
N GLY A 112 5.56 -5.00 -19.81
CA GLY A 112 6.85 -4.35 -19.62
C GLY A 112 7.51 -4.71 -18.30
N ARG A 113 8.51 -3.92 -17.90
CA ARG A 113 9.25 -4.13 -16.64
C ARG A 113 9.83 -2.82 -16.11
N ILE A 114 10.06 -2.78 -14.81
CA ILE A 114 10.80 -1.70 -14.14
C ILE A 114 12.07 -2.32 -13.55
N LEU A 115 13.20 -1.65 -13.77
CA LEU A 115 14.49 -2.08 -13.23
C LEU A 115 15.08 -0.99 -12.35
N ILE A 116 15.72 -1.39 -11.25
CA ILE A 116 16.56 -0.55 -10.40
C ILE A 116 17.96 -1.16 -10.43
N ASP A 117 18.94 -0.40 -10.90
CA ASP A 117 20.31 -0.87 -11.15
C ASP A 117 20.38 -2.22 -11.90
N GLY A 118 19.54 -2.38 -12.93
CA GLY A 118 19.43 -3.59 -13.73
C GLY A 118 18.66 -4.75 -13.09
N GLN A 119 18.18 -4.61 -11.84
CA GLN A 119 17.41 -5.61 -11.13
C GLN A 119 15.90 -5.36 -11.32
N GLU A 120 15.17 -6.36 -11.80
CA GLU A 120 13.73 -6.24 -12.04
C GLU A 120 12.95 -6.13 -10.72
N VAL A 121 12.16 -5.07 -10.58
CA VAL A 121 11.33 -4.76 -9.40
C VAL A 121 10.39 -5.91 -9.02
N ALA A 122 9.85 -6.66 -10.00
CA ALA A 122 8.99 -7.81 -9.75
C ALA A 122 9.74 -9.03 -9.20
N GLY A 123 11.07 -9.09 -9.35
CA GLY A 123 11.93 -10.19 -8.90
C GLY A 123 12.63 -9.97 -7.57
N VAL A 124 12.49 -8.78 -6.98
CA VAL A 124 13.09 -8.43 -5.69
C VAL A 124 12.02 -8.29 -4.60
N ARG A 125 12.45 -8.31 -3.33
CA ARG A 125 11.54 -8.18 -2.19
C ARG A 125 10.97 -6.76 -2.12
N GLN A 126 9.67 -6.65 -1.89
CA GLN A 126 8.96 -5.36 -1.76
C GLN A 126 9.52 -4.50 -0.65
N ASP A 127 9.86 -5.11 0.48
CA ASP A 127 10.40 -4.40 1.64
C ASP A 127 11.74 -3.74 1.32
N ASP A 128 12.59 -4.40 0.53
CA ASP A 128 13.88 -3.82 0.12
C ASP A 128 13.69 -2.65 -0.84
N ILE A 129 12.72 -2.72 -1.76
CA ILE A 129 12.40 -1.58 -2.64
C ILE A 129 11.99 -0.37 -1.79
N ARG A 130 11.05 -0.57 -0.86
CA ARG A 130 10.50 0.50 -0.02
C ARG A 130 11.52 1.04 0.98
N ALA A 131 12.46 0.21 1.45
CA ALA A 131 13.54 0.65 2.32
C ALA A 131 14.57 1.54 1.61
N ASN A 132 14.72 1.39 0.28
CA ASN A 132 15.67 2.16 -0.53
C ASN A 132 15.05 3.40 -1.21
N VAL A 133 13.71 3.58 -1.15
CA VAL A 133 13.01 4.69 -1.80
C VAL A 133 12.34 5.57 -0.74
N GLY A 134 12.82 6.79 -0.58
CA GLY A 134 12.17 7.80 0.26
C GLY A 134 11.01 8.45 -0.48
N VAL A 135 9.83 8.53 0.16
CA VAL A 135 8.63 9.15 -0.42
C VAL A 135 8.18 10.31 0.45
N VAL A 136 7.95 11.47 -0.19
CA VAL A 136 7.29 12.61 0.44
C VAL A 136 5.90 12.73 -0.16
N THR A 137 4.87 12.45 0.66
CA THR A 137 3.48 12.52 0.23
C THR A 137 2.97 13.96 0.23
N GLN A 138 1.94 14.23 -0.59
CA GLN A 138 1.29 15.53 -0.63
C GLN A 138 0.46 15.78 0.65
N ASP A 139 -0.16 14.74 1.19
CA ASP A 139 -0.90 14.79 2.43
C ASP A 139 0.03 14.48 3.61
N THR A 140 0.23 15.47 4.47
CA THR A 140 1.05 15.37 5.69
C THR A 140 0.15 15.07 6.89
N SER A 141 -0.26 13.83 7.08
CA SER A 141 -0.92 13.41 8.31
C SER A 141 0.12 12.89 9.31
N LEU A 142 0.10 13.45 10.53
CA LEU A 142 0.90 12.93 11.63
C LEU A 142 0.14 11.81 12.34
N LEU A 143 0.85 10.78 12.75
CA LEU A 143 0.33 9.76 13.63
C LEU A 143 0.07 10.35 15.03
N HIS A 144 -0.92 9.84 15.76
CA HIS A 144 -1.18 10.20 17.16
C HIS A 144 -0.07 9.71 18.11
N ARG A 145 1.14 10.24 17.88
CA ARG A 145 2.38 9.91 18.60
C ARG A 145 3.19 11.19 18.82
N SER A 146 4.28 11.10 19.57
CA SER A 146 5.22 12.21 19.73
C SER A 146 5.83 12.65 18.38
N ILE A 147 6.31 13.88 18.30
CA ILE A 147 7.04 14.40 17.13
C ILE A 147 8.25 13.51 16.84
N PHE A 148 8.97 13.10 17.89
CA PHE A 148 10.09 12.17 17.77
C PHE A 148 9.71 10.88 17.05
N GLU A 149 8.66 10.21 17.49
CA GLU A 149 8.20 8.95 16.88
C GLU A 149 7.68 9.12 15.46
N ASN A 150 7.07 10.28 15.15
CA ASN A 150 6.65 10.60 13.78
C ASN A 150 7.85 10.77 12.84
N VAL A 151 8.90 11.46 13.29
CA VAL A 151 10.12 11.67 12.48
C VAL A 151 10.94 10.39 12.39
N ALA A 152 11.02 9.60 13.46
CA ALA A 152 11.72 8.32 13.50
C ALA A 152 10.96 7.18 12.82
N TYR A 153 9.76 7.40 12.28
CA TYR A 153 8.92 6.35 11.72
C TYR A 153 9.60 5.52 10.63
N GLY A 154 10.38 6.18 9.76
CA GLY A 154 11.16 5.50 8.70
C GLY A 154 12.44 4.81 9.18
N LYS A 155 12.89 5.08 10.42
CA LYS A 155 14.06 4.48 11.07
C LYS A 155 13.78 4.33 12.56
N PRO A 156 13.11 3.24 13.00
CA PRO A 156 12.69 3.04 14.39
C PRO A 156 13.82 3.14 15.44
N ASP A 157 15.06 2.77 15.05
CA ASP A 157 16.23 2.79 15.90
C ASP A 157 17.01 4.14 15.83
N ALA A 158 16.38 5.20 15.26
CA ALA A 158 17.03 6.50 15.15
C ALA A 158 17.31 7.12 16.52
N THR A 159 18.52 7.63 16.72
CA THR A 159 18.88 8.37 17.92
C THR A 159 18.24 9.77 17.93
N ARG A 160 18.20 10.40 19.11
CA ARG A 160 17.69 11.78 19.23
C ARG A 160 18.51 12.79 18.42
N GLU A 161 19.81 12.56 18.32
CA GLU A 161 20.74 13.36 17.51
C GLU A 161 20.44 13.25 16.02
N GLU A 162 20.17 12.04 15.52
CA GLU A 162 19.81 11.81 14.13
C GLU A 162 18.46 12.47 13.79
N VAL A 163 17.45 12.34 14.66
CA VAL A 163 16.14 12.98 14.49
C VAL A 163 16.29 14.50 14.48
N ARG A 164 17.10 15.09 15.39
CA ARG A 164 17.37 16.53 15.42
C ARG A 164 18.03 16.99 14.13
N ALA A 165 19.06 16.28 13.66
CA ALA A 165 19.75 16.59 12.41
C ALA A 165 18.82 16.51 11.19
N ALA A 166 17.89 15.56 11.16
CA ALA A 166 16.87 15.46 10.12
C ALA A 166 15.91 16.66 10.12
N LEU A 167 15.42 17.07 11.31
CA LEU A 167 14.57 18.25 11.48
C LEU A 167 15.29 19.54 11.04
N GLU A 168 16.56 19.70 11.39
CA GLU A 168 17.37 20.84 10.96
C GLU A 168 17.53 20.91 9.45
N LYS A 169 17.81 19.76 8.79
CA LYS A 169 17.88 19.66 7.33
C LYS A 169 16.55 19.98 6.65
N ALA A 170 15.43 19.60 7.26
CA ALA A 170 14.09 19.88 6.78
C ALA A 170 13.61 21.32 7.13
N HIS A 171 14.47 22.14 7.79
CA HIS A 171 14.09 23.47 8.31
C HIS A 171 12.86 23.46 9.22
N ALA A 172 12.55 22.32 9.86
CA ALA A 172 11.50 22.17 10.85
C ALA A 172 12.10 22.42 12.26
N ARG A 173 11.87 23.60 12.83
CA ARG A 173 12.33 24.00 14.17
C ARG A 173 11.17 24.11 15.14
#